data_778618ea1cabe906b40a788553d27391
#
_entry.id   778618ea1cabe906b40a788553d27391
#
_cell.length_a   1.000
_cell.length_b   1.000
_cell.length_c   1.000
_cell.angle_alpha   90.00
_cell.angle_beta   90.00
_cell.angle_gamma   90.00
#
_symmetry.space_group_name_H-M   'P 1'
#
loop_
_entity.id
_entity.type
_entity.pdbx_description
1 polymer ?
#
loop_
_entity_poly.entity_id
_entity_poly.type
_entity_poly.pdbx_seq_one_letter_code
_entity_poly.pdbx_strand_id
1 'polypeptide(L)'
;MRKINFTWLLLVASTFIFTNSMEDMGHDMHDHGMHHHSKHSAKMHGPIGLMGDHFHRKGESMVSIRYMKMTMDQNYIGSNKVSDQDILQLANPYGMPEKLTVVPQDMDMDMVMLGAMYAPTNFITLMTMATFNFKSMDLKTYQPMMERDVVGDFTTKSSDLSRFNFSALFKIYDRDESKFHAQLGFERNMGKSDLKGQVLMPMGSFGSLVLPYGMQSSDRSSSILSALTYTKTYDEWKLGGQIKSKINAESDEWNFGDSNELNLWVQRDLNKISAWSLRLKHQHIESIEGLNKNIKAPVQTANPLNYGGQTLNLGIGINIMLPKGSIGLEAYKPISQDLNGPQMAMNWGLQAGYHLSF
;
A
#
# COMPACT_ATOMS: atom_id res chain seq x y z
N MET A 1 -14.82 -19.57 -14.87
CA MET A 1 -15.03 -18.37 -15.73
C MET A 1 -15.69 -17.31 -14.88
N ARG A 2 -14.89 -16.41 -14.33
CA ARG A 2 -15.33 -15.31 -13.46
C ARG A 2 -15.93 -14.21 -14.35
N LYS A 3 -17.16 -13.81 -14.08
CA LYS A 3 -17.76 -12.63 -14.73
C LYS A 3 -17.14 -11.39 -14.06
N ILE A 4 -16.23 -10.73 -14.76
CA ILE A 4 -15.71 -9.43 -14.36
C ILE A 4 -16.85 -8.44 -14.47
N ASN A 5 -17.34 -7.95 -13.33
CA ASN A 5 -18.34 -6.88 -13.29
C ASN A 5 -17.66 -5.53 -13.64
N PHE A 6 -17.65 -5.21 -14.92
CA PHE A 6 -17.08 -3.98 -15.49
C PHE A 6 -17.95 -2.73 -15.26
N THR A 7 -18.91 -2.76 -14.35
CA THR A 7 -19.96 -1.74 -14.24
C THR A 7 -19.51 -0.41 -13.62
N TRP A 8 -18.32 -0.34 -13.00
CA TRP A 8 -17.83 0.90 -12.36
C TRP A 8 -16.83 1.71 -13.20
N LEU A 9 -16.28 1.14 -14.28
CA LEU A 9 -15.27 1.83 -15.11
C LEU A 9 -15.86 2.69 -16.24
N LEU A 10 -17.17 2.63 -16.49
CA LEU A 10 -17.80 3.29 -17.64
C LEU A 10 -18.51 4.62 -17.34
N LEU A 11 -18.53 5.08 -16.09
CA LEU A 11 -19.30 6.28 -15.72
C LEU A 11 -18.51 7.59 -15.72
N VAL A 12 -17.22 7.59 -16.05
CA VAL A 12 -16.38 8.80 -16.13
C VAL A 12 -15.97 9.17 -17.57
N ALA A 13 -16.29 8.33 -18.56
CA ALA A 13 -15.84 8.52 -19.95
C ALA A 13 -16.79 9.26 -20.88
N SER A 14 -17.91 9.82 -20.40
CA SER A 14 -18.95 10.33 -21.28
C SER A 14 -19.18 11.85 -21.29
N THR A 15 -18.15 12.68 -21.12
CA THR A 15 -18.28 14.12 -21.40
C THR A 15 -16.95 14.79 -21.79
N PHE A 16 -16.27 14.32 -22.83
CA PHE A 16 -15.29 15.15 -23.53
C PHE A 16 -15.41 14.92 -25.03
N ILE A 17 -16.25 15.72 -25.67
CA ILE A 17 -16.28 15.86 -27.13
C ILE A 17 -15.14 16.82 -27.50
N PHE A 18 -14.13 16.30 -28.20
CA PHE A 18 -13.09 17.12 -28.83
C PHE A 18 -13.61 17.67 -30.14
N THR A 19 -13.72 18.98 -30.23
CA THR A 19 -13.76 19.66 -31.52
C THR A 19 -12.33 19.94 -31.98
N ASN A 20 -11.88 19.20 -32.98
CA ASN A 20 -10.66 19.51 -33.73
C ASN A 20 -10.94 20.66 -34.71
N SER A 21 -10.21 21.74 -34.60
CA SER A 21 -9.95 22.61 -35.74
C SER A 21 -8.46 22.59 -36.03
N MET A 22 -8.11 22.03 -37.22
CA MET A 22 -6.82 22.21 -37.87
C MET A 22 -6.73 23.65 -38.37
N GLU A 23 -5.65 24.35 -38.01
CA GLU A 23 -5.08 25.36 -38.89
C GLU A 23 -3.55 25.29 -38.77
N ASP A 24 -2.98 24.95 -39.92
CA ASP A 24 -1.58 24.98 -40.28
C ASP A 24 -1.17 26.41 -40.59
N MET A 25 -0.02 26.90 -40.11
CA MET A 25 0.93 27.72 -40.84
C MET A 25 2.17 28.04 -40.02
N GLY A 26 3.31 27.68 -40.58
CA GLY A 26 4.61 27.93 -40.01
C GLY A 26 5.03 29.40 -39.99
N HIS A 27 5.89 29.70 -39.04
CA HIS A 27 6.93 30.73 -39.18
C HIS A 27 8.09 30.42 -38.24
N ASP A 28 9.26 30.21 -38.83
CA ASP A 28 10.55 30.24 -38.14
C ASP A 28 10.77 31.60 -37.49
N MET A 29 11.02 31.61 -36.17
CA MET A 29 11.70 32.72 -35.53
C MET A 29 12.59 32.22 -34.38
N HIS A 30 13.81 32.70 -34.42
CA HIS A 30 14.95 32.48 -33.55
C HIS A 30 14.56 32.30 -32.05
N ASP A 31 14.94 31.14 -31.55
CA ASP A 31 14.88 30.79 -30.13
C ASP A 31 16.05 31.47 -29.38
N HIS A 32 15.77 32.59 -28.74
CA HIS A 32 16.62 33.10 -27.69
C HIS A 32 16.35 32.25 -26.43
N GLY A 33 17.28 31.36 -26.13
CA GLY A 33 17.24 30.48 -24.96
C GLY A 33 16.99 31.23 -23.65
N MET A 34 15.71 31.34 -23.28
CA MET A 34 15.34 31.53 -21.90
C MET A 34 15.43 30.17 -21.20
N HIS A 35 16.54 29.94 -20.54
CA HIS A 35 16.61 28.93 -19.50
C HIS A 35 15.54 29.25 -18.44
N HIS A 36 14.32 28.80 -18.64
CA HIS A 36 13.37 28.64 -17.55
C HIS A 36 13.98 27.62 -16.58
N HIS A 37 14.73 28.12 -15.61
CA HIS A 37 14.94 27.39 -14.38
C HIS A 37 13.53 27.09 -13.84
N SER A 38 13.00 25.90 -14.10
CA SER A 38 11.83 25.41 -13.39
C SER A 38 12.15 25.52 -11.92
N LYS A 39 11.47 26.42 -11.23
CA LYS A 39 11.63 26.60 -9.78
C LYS A 39 11.41 25.24 -9.14
N HIS A 40 12.46 24.58 -8.69
CA HIS A 40 12.35 23.37 -7.89
C HIS A 40 11.59 23.74 -6.60
N SER A 41 10.34 23.32 -6.53
CA SER A 41 9.48 23.51 -5.36
C SER A 41 9.23 22.18 -4.71
N ALA A 42 9.19 22.13 -3.39
CA ALA A 42 8.97 20.91 -2.61
C ALA A 42 7.61 20.26 -2.89
N LYS A 43 6.62 21.01 -3.38
CA LYS A 43 5.31 20.47 -3.82
C LYS A 43 5.35 19.78 -5.19
N MET A 44 6.49 19.76 -5.91
CA MET A 44 6.62 19.00 -7.17
C MET A 44 6.38 17.51 -6.96
N HIS A 45 6.94 16.96 -5.87
CA HIS A 45 6.64 15.59 -5.44
C HIS A 45 5.36 15.55 -4.60
N GLY A 46 4.53 14.54 -4.78
CA GLY A 46 3.39 14.25 -3.92
C GLY A 46 3.80 13.91 -2.48
N PRO A 47 2.84 13.74 -1.55
CA PRO A 47 3.11 13.18 -0.23
C PRO A 47 3.88 11.87 -0.35
N ILE A 48 4.84 11.63 0.54
CA ILE A 48 5.75 10.45 0.46
C ILE A 48 4.99 9.11 0.44
N GLY A 49 3.78 9.08 0.98
CA GLY A 49 2.90 7.90 0.96
C GLY A 49 2.33 7.53 -0.41
N LEU A 50 2.53 8.36 -1.44
CA LEU A 50 2.08 8.07 -2.80
C LEU A 50 3.19 7.40 -3.62
N MET A 51 2.78 6.51 -4.51
CA MET A 51 3.65 5.87 -5.50
C MET A 51 3.18 6.28 -6.90
N GLY A 52 4.14 6.63 -7.78
CA GLY A 52 3.81 7.05 -9.13
C GLY A 52 3.01 8.37 -9.19
N ASP A 53 3.32 9.32 -8.31
CA ASP A 53 2.66 10.62 -8.19
C ASP A 53 3.07 11.61 -9.27
N HIS A 54 4.17 11.37 -9.98
CA HIS A 54 4.72 12.23 -11.01
C HIS A 54 5.43 11.44 -12.11
N PHE A 55 5.68 12.08 -13.23
CA PHE A 55 6.47 11.54 -14.35
C PHE A 55 7.66 12.45 -14.64
N HIS A 56 8.68 11.90 -15.29
CA HIS A 56 9.94 12.54 -15.61
C HIS A 56 10.02 12.99 -17.08
N ARG A 57 10.94 13.91 -17.39
CA ARG A 57 11.30 14.31 -18.76
C ARG A 57 12.30 13.31 -19.35
N LYS A 58 12.36 13.24 -20.68
CA LYS A 58 13.31 12.37 -21.38
C LYS A 58 14.74 12.53 -20.85
N GLY A 59 15.35 11.42 -20.48
CA GLY A 59 16.72 11.32 -19.96
C GLY A 59 16.82 11.47 -18.44
N GLU A 60 15.80 12.00 -17.76
CA GLU A 60 15.81 12.09 -16.30
C GLU A 60 15.69 10.70 -15.67
N SER A 61 16.43 10.51 -14.59
CA SER A 61 16.38 9.31 -13.76
C SER A 61 16.30 9.69 -12.26
N MET A 62 15.70 8.80 -11.48
CA MET A 62 15.56 8.97 -10.05
C MET A 62 15.75 7.62 -9.36
N VAL A 63 16.44 7.62 -8.23
CA VAL A 63 16.45 6.50 -7.30
C VAL A 63 15.83 6.93 -5.98
N SER A 64 15.25 5.99 -5.27
CA SER A 64 14.59 6.28 -3.99
C SER A 64 14.79 5.16 -3.00
N ILE A 65 14.91 5.54 -1.73
CA ILE A 65 14.75 4.65 -0.59
C ILE A 65 13.61 5.17 0.26
N ARG A 66 12.72 4.28 0.66
CA ARG A 66 11.61 4.61 1.55
C ARG A 66 11.55 3.59 2.69
N TYR A 67 11.22 4.09 3.85
CA TYR A 67 10.92 3.29 5.03
C TYR A 67 9.48 3.56 5.44
N MET A 68 8.76 2.51 5.81
CA MET A 68 7.42 2.60 6.38
C MET A 68 7.35 1.75 7.64
N LYS A 69 6.82 2.31 8.71
CA LYS A 69 6.41 1.59 9.91
C LYS A 69 4.90 1.65 10.05
N MET A 70 4.31 0.53 10.42
CA MET A 70 2.89 0.41 10.75
C MET A 70 2.74 -0.40 12.02
N THR A 71 1.92 0.10 12.94
CA THR A 71 1.59 -0.59 14.18
C THR A 71 0.12 -0.97 14.17
N MET A 72 -0.18 -2.15 14.64
CA MET A 72 -1.53 -2.68 14.80
C MET A 72 -1.68 -3.15 16.22
N ASP A 73 -2.73 -2.71 16.87
CA ASP A 73 -3.15 -3.15 18.20
C ASP A 73 -4.66 -3.38 18.16
N GLN A 74 -5.23 -3.98 19.17
CA GLN A 74 -6.66 -4.24 19.31
C GLN A 74 -7.26 -5.01 18.12
N ASN A 75 -8.16 -5.90 18.43
CA ASN A 75 -8.86 -6.70 17.44
C ASN A 75 -10.24 -6.08 17.15
N TYR A 76 -10.65 -6.12 15.87
CA TYR A 76 -11.92 -5.59 15.38
C TYR A 76 -12.67 -6.64 14.57
N ILE A 77 -14.00 -6.59 14.61
CA ILE A 77 -14.91 -7.23 13.66
C ILE A 77 -15.80 -6.11 13.11
N GLY A 78 -15.78 -5.90 11.80
CA GLY A 78 -16.39 -4.72 11.23
C GLY A 78 -15.71 -3.46 11.76
N SER A 79 -16.49 -2.53 12.26
CA SER A 79 -16.03 -1.30 12.92
C SER A 79 -15.96 -1.39 14.44
N ASN A 80 -16.24 -2.56 15.02
CA ASN A 80 -16.34 -2.74 16.46
C ASN A 80 -15.11 -3.42 17.04
N LYS A 81 -14.57 -2.85 18.11
CA LYS A 81 -13.53 -3.48 18.90
C LYS A 81 -14.08 -4.72 19.60
N VAL A 82 -13.31 -5.81 19.57
CA VAL A 82 -13.63 -7.07 20.24
C VAL A 82 -12.56 -7.42 21.26
N SER A 83 -12.98 -8.02 22.37
CA SER A 83 -12.07 -8.48 23.41
C SER A 83 -11.47 -9.85 23.06
N ASP A 84 -10.41 -10.23 23.81
CA ASP A 84 -9.85 -11.59 23.70
C ASP A 84 -10.94 -12.64 24.02
N GLN A 85 -11.82 -12.36 24.98
CA GLN A 85 -12.89 -13.28 25.36
C GLN A 85 -13.89 -13.50 24.22
N ASP A 86 -14.23 -12.46 23.46
CA ASP A 86 -15.09 -12.58 22.28
C ASP A 86 -14.42 -13.47 21.22
N ILE A 87 -13.13 -13.26 20.97
CA ILE A 87 -12.35 -14.04 19.99
C ILE A 87 -12.28 -15.51 20.41
N LEU A 88 -12.06 -15.77 21.70
CA LEU A 88 -11.98 -17.13 22.24
C LEU A 88 -13.31 -17.91 22.14
N GLN A 89 -14.44 -17.25 21.91
CA GLN A 89 -15.73 -17.93 21.65
C GLN A 89 -15.88 -18.36 20.19
N LEU A 90 -15.08 -17.84 19.28
CA LEU A 90 -15.16 -18.15 17.85
C LEU A 90 -14.70 -19.57 17.59
N ALA A 91 -15.37 -20.22 16.61
CA ALA A 91 -15.02 -21.56 16.19
C ALA A 91 -13.65 -21.59 15.48
N ASN A 92 -12.87 -22.60 15.75
CA ASN A 92 -11.65 -22.90 15.01
C ASN A 92 -12.01 -23.66 13.70
N PRO A 93 -11.80 -23.07 12.52
CA PRO A 93 -12.19 -23.70 11.27
C PRO A 93 -11.36 -24.95 10.92
N TYR A 94 -10.29 -25.22 11.65
CA TYR A 94 -9.35 -26.31 11.40
C TYR A 94 -9.50 -27.51 12.34
N GLY A 95 -10.55 -27.54 13.14
CA GLY A 95 -10.89 -28.69 14.00
C GLY A 95 -10.50 -28.48 15.47
N MET A 96 -9.60 -29.28 15.98
CA MET A 96 -9.25 -29.23 17.41
C MET A 96 -8.11 -28.25 17.69
N PRO A 97 -8.23 -27.44 18.79
CA PRO A 97 -9.41 -27.30 19.65
C PRO A 97 -10.60 -26.69 18.90
N GLU A 98 -11.84 -26.97 19.34
CA GLU A 98 -13.07 -26.50 18.66
C GLU A 98 -13.17 -24.98 18.55
N LYS A 99 -12.61 -24.26 19.53
CA LYS A 99 -12.57 -22.79 19.58
C LYS A 99 -11.14 -22.28 19.45
N LEU A 100 -11.01 -21.02 19.06
CA LEU A 100 -9.72 -20.35 19.02
C LEU A 100 -9.09 -20.29 20.43
N THR A 101 -7.78 -20.42 20.50
CA THR A 101 -7.02 -20.42 21.76
C THR A 101 -5.84 -19.48 21.75
N VAL A 102 -5.55 -18.86 20.62
CA VAL A 102 -4.46 -17.89 20.47
C VAL A 102 -5.02 -16.59 19.95
N VAL A 103 -4.66 -15.49 20.62
CA VAL A 103 -5.13 -14.14 20.26
C VAL A 103 -3.95 -13.23 20.04
N PRO A 104 -3.80 -12.62 18.85
CA PRO A 104 -2.83 -11.56 18.61
C PRO A 104 -3.11 -10.34 19.48
N GLN A 105 -2.06 -9.76 20.06
CA GLN A 105 -2.14 -8.60 20.94
C GLN A 105 -1.63 -7.34 20.24
N ASP A 106 -0.42 -7.41 19.68
CA ASP A 106 0.25 -6.34 18.97
C ASP A 106 0.96 -6.87 17.73
N MET A 107 1.06 -6.04 16.69
CA MET A 107 1.87 -6.34 15.51
C MET A 107 2.55 -5.07 15.00
N ASP A 108 3.86 -5.17 14.85
CA ASP A 108 4.65 -4.18 14.13
C ASP A 108 5.02 -4.71 12.74
N MET A 109 4.90 -3.84 11.74
CA MET A 109 5.38 -4.10 10.39
C MET A 109 6.25 -2.94 9.91
N ASP A 110 7.50 -3.26 9.61
CA ASP A 110 8.44 -2.35 8.97
C ASP A 110 8.63 -2.76 7.52
N MET A 111 8.70 -1.78 6.61
CA MET A 111 8.99 -2.02 5.20
C MET A 111 10.11 -1.10 4.73
N VAL A 112 11.06 -1.66 3.99
CA VAL A 112 12.07 -0.92 3.25
C VAL A 112 11.80 -1.11 1.76
N MET A 113 11.68 0.00 1.03
CA MET A 113 11.39 0.00 -0.40
C MET A 113 12.52 0.71 -1.14
N LEU A 114 13.10 0.03 -2.14
CA LEU A 114 14.10 0.57 -3.05
C LEU A 114 13.44 0.77 -4.40
N GLY A 115 13.44 1.98 -4.90
CA GLY A 115 12.79 2.34 -6.15
C GLY A 115 13.75 3.00 -7.14
N ALA A 116 13.46 2.84 -8.43
CA ALA A 116 14.13 3.56 -9.50
C ALA A 116 13.10 3.99 -10.56
N MET A 117 13.33 5.16 -11.16
CA MET A 117 12.57 5.67 -12.30
C MET A 117 13.51 6.14 -13.39
N TYR A 118 13.09 5.97 -14.64
CA TYR A 118 13.80 6.46 -15.82
C TYR A 118 12.81 6.82 -16.93
N ALA A 119 13.00 7.97 -17.56
CA ALA A 119 12.17 8.43 -18.65
C ALA A 119 12.90 8.26 -20.01
N PRO A 120 12.65 7.18 -20.77
CA PRO A 120 13.23 7.02 -22.11
C PRO A 120 12.69 8.04 -23.11
N THR A 121 11.51 8.57 -22.88
CA THR A 121 10.84 9.57 -23.70
C THR A 121 10.14 10.62 -22.82
N ASN A 122 9.70 11.73 -23.41
CA ASN A 122 8.86 12.71 -22.71
C ASN A 122 7.43 12.19 -22.42
N PHE A 123 7.09 11.02 -22.91
CA PHE A 123 5.75 10.44 -22.83
C PHE A 123 5.68 9.25 -21.87
N ILE A 124 6.79 8.54 -21.66
CA ILE A 124 6.85 7.33 -20.82
C ILE A 124 7.90 7.52 -19.73
N THR A 125 7.54 7.19 -18.50
CA THR A 125 8.47 6.99 -17.38
C THR A 125 8.33 5.56 -16.90
N LEU A 126 9.43 4.82 -16.90
CA LEU A 126 9.53 3.48 -16.33
C LEU A 126 9.81 3.58 -14.84
N MET A 127 9.19 2.72 -14.05
CA MET A 127 9.37 2.65 -12.60
C MET A 127 9.52 1.21 -12.16
N THR A 128 10.45 0.96 -11.26
CA THR A 128 10.63 -0.35 -10.61
C THR A 128 10.79 -0.17 -9.11
N MET A 129 10.38 -1.17 -8.33
CA MET A 129 10.51 -1.15 -6.88
C MET A 129 10.62 -2.55 -6.29
N ALA A 130 11.57 -2.72 -5.37
CA ALA A 130 11.70 -3.88 -4.52
C ALA A 130 11.28 -3.53 -3.08
N THR A 131 10.51 -4.39 -2.43
CA THR A 131 9.99 -4.17 -1.06
C THR A 131 10.43 -5.31 -0.15
N PHE A 132 11.07 -4.97 0.96
CA PHE A 132 11.44 -5.86 2.05
C PHE A 132 10.52 -5.61 3.23
N ASN A 133 9.97 -6.67 3.82
CA ASN A 133 9.10 -6.62 4.99
C ASN A 133 9.79 -7.25 6.19
N PHE A 134 9.60 -6.62 7.35
CA PHE A 134 9.99 -7.13 8.66
C PHE A 134 8.75 -7.06 9.54
N LYS A 135 8.34 -8.18 10.12
CA LYS A 135 7.11 -8.28 10.91
C LYS A 135 7.41 -8.90 12.27
N SER A 136 6.79 -8.38 13.29
CA SER A 136 6.80 -8.92 14.65
C SER A 136 5.37 -8.91 15.18
N MET A 137 4.90 -10.03 15.72
CA MET A 137 3.56 -10.16 16.28
C MET A 137 3.66 -10.79 17.66
N ASP A 138 3.09 -10.13 18.65
CA ASP A 138 2.92 -10.61 19.99
C ASP A 138 1.56 -11.27 20.14
N LEU A 139 1.53 -12.46 20.73
CA LEU A 139 0.35 -13.31 20.85
C LEU A 139 0.23 -13.85 22.26
N LYS A 140 -1.00 -14.08 22.67
CA LYS A 140 -1.34 -14.70 23.95
C LYS A 140 -2.04 -16.03 23.71
N THR A 141 -1.59 -17.08 24.41
CA THR A 141 -2.18 -18.41 24.35
C THR A 141 -3.04 -18.65 25.59
N TYR A 142 -4.20 -19.24 25.38
CA TYR A 142 -5.19 -19.61 26.38
C TYR A 142 -5.40 -21.11 26.41
N GLN A 143 -5.82 -21.63 27.57
CA GLN A 143 -6.24 -23.03 27.69
C GLN A 143 -7.46 -23.32 26.81
N PRO A 144 -7.55 -24.54 26.25
CA PRO A 144 -8.66 -24.89 25.35
C PRO A 144 -9.97 -25.25 26.07
N MET A 145 -9.93 -25.46 27.39
CA MET A 145 -11.08 -25.92 28.21
C MET A 145 -11.74 -24.75 28.98
N MET A 146 -12.71 -25.11 29.84
CA MET A 146 -13.43 -24.16 30.70
C MET A 146 -12.45 -23.24 31.45
N GLU A 147 -12.86 -22.06 31.83
CA GLU A 147 -12.08 -20.97 32.44
C GLU A 147 -11.12 -20.22 31.53
N ARG A 148 -10.59 -20.87 30.48
CA ARG A 148 -9.74 -20.18 29.49
C ARG A 148 -8.59 -19.37 30.08
N ASP A 149 -7.91 -19.93 31.09
CA ASP A 149 -6.75 -19.29 31.71
C ASP A 149 -5.63 -19.03 30.70
N VAL A 150 -4.87 -17.97 30.94
CA VAL A 150 -3.70 -17.62 30.15
C VAL A 150 -2.62 -18.67 30.38
N VAL A 151 -2.14 -19.29 29.30
CA VAL A 151 -0.99 -20.19 29.31
C VAL A 151 0.32 -19.40 29.28
N GLY A 152 0.36 -18.30 28.50
CA GLY A 152 1.51 -17.42 28.39
C GLY A 152 1.49 -16.58 27.12
N ASP A 153 2.47 -15.71 27.01
CA ASP A 153 2.70 -14.84 25.86
C ASP A 153 3.89 -15.35 25.03
N PHE A 154 3.87 -15.07 23.74
CA PHE A 154 4.98 -15.38 22.83
C PHE A 154 4.99 -14.43 21.64
N THR A 155 6.16 -14.30 21.00
CA THR A 155 6.36 -13.44 19.83
C THR A 155 6.73 -14.28 18.62
N THR A 156 6.13 -13.99 17.47
CA THR A 156 6.55 -14.52 16.18
C THR A 156 7.16 -13.42 15.32
N LYS A 157 8.18 -13.76 14.53
CA LYS A 157 8.84 -12.81 13.64
C LYS A 157 8.98 -13.38 12.24
N SER A 158 8.93 -12.52 11.24
CA SER A 158 9.20 -12.87 9.85
C SER A 158 9.86 -11.71 9.12
N SER A 159 10.75 -12.04 8.17
CA SER A 159 11.38 -11.04 7.30
C SER A 159 11.75 -11.68 5.98
N ASP A 160 11.55 -10.96 4.88
CA ASP A 160 11.95 -11.41 3.54
C ASP A 160 11.84 -10.28 2.51
N LEU A 161 12.39 -10.50 1.29
CA LEU A 161 12.01 -9.75 0.10
C LEU A 161 10.57 -10.12 -0.25
N SER A 162 9.65 -9.19 -0.03
CA SER A 162 8.21 -9.45 -0.18
C SER A 162 7.78 -9.42 -1.65
N ARG A 163 8.12 -8.35 -2.36
CA ARG A 163 7.62 -8.15 -3.73
C ARG A 163 8.56 -7.29 -4.56
N PHE A 164 8.45 -7.50 -5.86
CA PHE A 164 9.07 -6.68 -6.89
C PHE A 164 7.99 -6.21 -7.86
N ASN A 165 8.00 -4.94 -8.23
CA ASN A 165 7.12 -4.43 -9.26
C ASN A 165 7.88 -3.65 -10.35
N PHE A 166 7.26 -3.66 -11.53
CA PHE A 166 7.68 -2.88 -12.67
C PHE A 166 6.45 -2.21 -13.28
N SER A 167 6.53 -0.92 -13.58
CA SER A 167 5.42 -0.15 -14.14
C SER A 167 5.91 0.85 -15.18
N ALA A 168 5.01 1.19 -16.09
CA ALA A 168 5.17 2.33 -17.01
C ALA A 168 4.11 3.38 -16.68
N LEU A 169 4.54 4.63 -16.55
CA LEU A 169 3.68 5.80 -16.42
C LEU A 169 3.58 6.47 -17.79
N PHE A 170 2.36 6.70 -18.24
CA PHE A 170 2.03 7.28 -19.53
C PHE A 170 1.50 8.69 -19.34
N LYS A 171 2.21 9.70 -19.80
CA LYS A 171 1.76 11.09 -19.76
C LYS A 171 0.60 11.28 -20.73
N ILE A 172 -0.58 11.66 -20.21
CA ILE A 172 -1.78 11.92 -20.99
C ILE A 172 -1.90 13.43 -21.23
N TYR A 173 -1.66 14.22 -20.18
CA TYR A 173 -1.85 15.67 -20.23
C TYR A 173 -0.84 16.36 -19.31
N ASP A 174 -0.24 17.47 -19.80
CA ASP A 174 0.73 18.30 -19.05
C ASP A 174 0.68 19.74 -19.58
N ARG A 175 -0.32 20.52 -19.16
CA ARG A 175 -0.54 21.91 -19.55
C ARG A 175 -1.21 22.67 -18.42
N ASP A 176 -1.01 23.99 -18.44
CA ASP A 176 -1.75 24.94 -17.59
C ASP A 176 -1.76 24.53 -16.10
N GLU A 177 -0.57 24.13 -15.59
CA GLU A 177 -0.38 23.69 -14.20
C GLU A 177 -1.13 22.40 -13.84
N SER A 178 -1.80 21.78 -14.81
CA SER A 178 -2.51 20.50 -14.67
C SER A 178 -1.72 19.38 -15.29
N LYS A 179 -1.63 18.24 -14.59
CA LYS A 179 -0.98 17.02 -15.07
C LYS A 179 -1.90 15.83 -14.87
N PHE A 180 -1.97 15.00 -15.90
CA PHE A 180 -2.70 13.76 -15.85
C PHE A 180 -1.88 12.64 -16.49
N HIS A 181 -1.76 11.53 -15.79
CA HIS A 181 -1.06 10.34 -16.29
C HIS A 181 -1.74 9.06 -15.84
N ALA A 182 -1.54 8.01 -16.61
CA ALA A 182 -1.91 6.65 -16.28
C ALA A 182 -0.68 5.84 -15.93
N GLN A 183 -0.84 4.85 -15.10
CA GLN A 183 0.18 3.83 -14.77
C GLN A 183 -0.38 2.46 -15.10
N LEU A 184 0.45 1.62 -15.72
CA LEU A 184 0.21 0.19 -15.88
C LEU A 184 1.46 -0.55 -15.46
N GLY A 185 1.30 -1.60 -14.67
CA GLY A 185 2.43 -2.35 -14.14
C GLY A 185 2.08 -3.78 -13.79
N PHE A 186 3.14 -4.48 -13.43
CA PHE A 186 3.12 -5.86 -12.98
C PHE A 186 3.83 -5.95 -11.65
N GLU A 187 3.28 -6.73 -10.72
CA GLU A 187 3.88 -7.04 -9.43
C GLU A 187 4.03 -8.55 -9.28
N ARG A 188 5.19 -9.00 -8.83
CA ARG A 188 5.44 -10.38 -8.43
C ARG A 188 5.77 -10.42 -6.95
N ASN A 189 5.02 -11.18 -6.19
CA ASN A 189 5.30 -11.51 -4.81
C ASN A 189 6.36 -12.62 -4.77
N MET A 190 7.53 -12.36 -4.16
CA MET A 190 8.74 -13.19 -4.31
C MET A 190 9.15 -13.90 -3.02
N GLY A 191 8.65 -13.46 -1.88
CA GLY A 191 9.01 -14.02 -0.57
C GLY A 191 8.47 -15.43 -0.35
N LYS A 192 8.77 -15.98 0.84
CA LYS A 192 8.28 -17.29 1.25
C LYS A 192 6.82 -17.24 1.67
N SER A 193 6.06 -18.27 1.32
CA SER A 193 4.64 -18.47 1.67
C SER A 193 4.41 -19.58 2.70
N ASP A 194 5.50 -20.13 3.26
CA ASP A 194 5.50 -21.25 4.22
C ASP A 194 6.43 -20.99 5.43
N LEU A 195 6.60 -19.70 5.78
CA LEU A 195 7.41 -19.30 6.93
C LEU A 195 6.89 -19.95 8.20
N LYS A 196 7.83 -20.52 8.98
CA LYS A 196 7.57 -21.19 10.25
C LYS A 196 8.11 -20.37 11.42
N GLY A 197 7.47 -20.52 12.57
CA GLY A 197 7.91 -19.93 13.82
C GLY A 197 7.64 -20.83 15.02
N GLN A 198 8.28 -20.52 16.13
CA GLN A 198 7.99 -21.15 17.43
C GLN A 198 6.73 -20.52 17.99
N VAL A 199 5.74 -21.32 18.30
CA VAL A 199 4.46 -20.90 18.86
C VAL A 199 4.20 -21.61 20.17
N LEU A 200 3.64 -20.91 21.14
CA LEU A 200 3.22 -21.49 22.41
C LEU A 200 1.89 -22.21 22.21
N MET A 201 1.90 -23.51 22.34
CA MET A 201 0.72 -24.38 22.18
C MET A 201 -0.17 -24.29 23.42
N PRO A 202 -1.50 -24.58 23.31
CA PRO A 202 -2.43 -24.57 24.43
C PRO A 202 -2.06 -25.53 25.58
N MET A 203 -1.21 -26.51 25.31
CA MET A 203 -0.69 -27.48 26.30
C MET A 203 0.57 -26.98 27.02
N GLY A 204 0.97 -25.71 26.84
CA GLY A 204 2.12 -25.10 27.52
C GLY A 204 3.49 -25.43 26.93
N SER A 205 3.56 -26.14 25.80
CA SER A 205 4.81 -26.44 25.10
C SER A 205 4.98 -25.57 23.85
N PHE A 206 6.23 -25.32 23.47
CA PHE A 206 6.54 -24.67 22.19
C PHE A 206 6.60 -25.69 21.06
N GLY A 207 6.04 -25.32 19.90
CA GLY A 207 6.10 -26.10 18.67
C GLY A 207 6.38 -25.24 17.45
N SER A 208 7.00 -25.83 16.43
CA SER A 208 7.23 -25.14 15.15
C SER A 208 6.04 -25.34 14.21
N LEU A 209 5.34 -24.25 13.90
CA LEU A 209 4.21 -24.26 12.98
C LEU A 209 4.43 -23.30 11.81
N VAL A 210 3.71 -23.54 10.70
CA VAL A 210 3.59 -22.53 9.63
C VAL A 210 2.79 -21.36 10.18
N LEU A 211 3.37 -20.17 10.09
CA LEU A 211 2.77 -18.94 10.63
C LEU A 211 1.50 -18.55 9.84
N PRO A 212 0.55 -17.85 10.46
CA PRO A 212 -0.66 -17.35 9.81
C PRO A 212 -0.36 -16.42 8.63
N TYR A 213 -1.34 -16.20 7.76
CA TYR A 213 -1.22 -15.42 6.52
C TYR A 213 -0.59 -14.03 6.74
N GLY A 214 -0.99 -13.29 7.78
CA GLY A 214 -0.43 -11.97 8.09
C GLY A 214 1.07 -11.98 8.34
N MET A 215 1.62 -13.10 8.80
CA MET A 215 3.05 -13.30 9.05
C MET A 215 3.82 -13.87 7.85
N GLN A 216 3.13 -14.33 6.79
CA GLN A 216 3.80 -14.75 5.57
C GLN A 216 4.36 -13.53 4.82
N SER A 217 5.53 -13.67 4.21
CA SER A 217 6.17 -12.57 3.47
C SER A 217 5.58 -12.41 2.08
N SER A 218 5.01 -13.47 1.52
CA SER A 218 4.46 -13.52 0.16
C SER A 218 3.39 -14.59 0.06
N ASP A 219 2.55 -14.46 -0.93
CA ASP A 219 1.61 -15.47 -1.42
C ASP A 219 2.05 -16.07 -2.76
N ARG A 220 3.21 -15.64 -3.27
CA ARG A 220 3.77 -15.99 -4.59
C ARG A 220 2.87 -15.65 -5.78
N SER A 221 1.89 -14.79 -5.59
CA SER A 221 1.01 -14.34 -6.66
C SER A 221 1.70 -13.36 -7.61
N SER A 222 1.11 -13.22 -8.79
CA SER A 222 1.39 -12.16 -9.75
C SER A 222 0.18 -11.26 -9.87
N SER A 223 0.38 -9.95 -9.95
CA SER A 223 -0.72 -8.98 -9.99
C SER A 223 -0.50 -7.94 -11.09
N ILE A 224 -1.59 -7.44 -11.64
CA ILE A 224 -1.61 -6.29 -12.52
C ILE A 224 -1.88 -5.05 -11.68
N LEU A 225 -1.05 -4.04 -11.87
CA LEU A 225 -1.18 -2.72 -11.23
C LEU A 225 -1.70 -1.71 -12.25
N SER A 226 -2.69 -0.93 -11.86
CA SER A 226 -3.15 0.20 -12.67
C SER A 226 -3.40 1.41 -11.77
N ALA A 227 -3.13 2.61 -12.28
CA ALA A 227 -3.49 3.85 -11.60
C ALA A 227 -3.77 4.98 -12.60
N LEU A 228 -4.58 5.93 -12.15
CA LEU A 228 -4.81 7.20 -12.81
C LEU A 228 -4.51 8.31 -11.80
N THR A 229 -3.67 9.25 -12.17
CA THR A 229 -3.24 10.35 -11.29
C THR A 229 -3.48 11.68 -11.96
N TYR A 230 -4.20 12.55 -11.29
CA TYR A 230 -4.41 13.93 -11.69
C TYR A 230 -3.88 14.88 -10.64
N THR A 231 -3.18 15.94 -11.05
CA THR A 231 -2.72 17.01 -10.17
C THR A 231 -2.95 18.36 -10.81
N LYS A 232 -3.26 19.34 -9.99
CA LYS A 232 -3.36 20.74 -10.40
C LYS A 232 -2.67 21.64 -9.40
N THR A 233 -1.86 22.55 -9.92
CA THR A 233 -1.12 23.54 -9.12
C THR A 233 -1.80 24.89 -9.22
N TYR A 234 -1.93 25.59 -8.11
CA TYR A 234 -2.47 26.94 -8.00
C TYR A 234 -1.51 27.75 -7.13
N ASP A 235 -0.76 28.67 -7.67
CA ASP A 235 0.21 29.47 -6.94
C ASP A 235 1.03 28.63 -5.92
N GLU A 236 0.71 28.81 -4.63
CA GLU A 236 1.36 28.07 -3.53
C GLU A 236 0.75 26.69 -3.27
N TRP A 237 -0.43 26.37 -3.83
CA TRP A 237 -1.17 25.13 -3.57
C TRP A 237 -1.00 24.12 -4.69
N LYS A 238 -1.01 22.85 -4.35
CA LYS A 238 -1.16 21.73 -5.28
C LYS A 238 -2.21 20.78 -4.75
N LEU A 239 -3.18 20.49 -5.58
CA LEU A 239 -4.21 19.48 -5.33
C LEU A 239 -3.92 18.25 -6.17
N GLY A 240 -4.25 17.08 -5.67
CA GLY A 240 -4.10 15.86 -6.44
C GLY A 240 -5.09 14.78 -6.04
N GLY A 241 -5.33 13.89 -6.98
CA GLY A 241 -6.13 12.68 -6.82
C GLY A 241 -5.50 11.52 -7.56
N GLN A 242 -5.54 10.33 -6.96
CA GLN A 242 -5.06 9.09 -7.57
C GLN A 242 -6.04 7.97 -7.25
N ILE A 243 -6.46 7.26 -8.29
CA ILE A 243 -7.17 5.98 -8.16
C ILE A 243 -6.17 4.89 -8.55
N LYS A 244 -6.04 3.87 -7.72
CA LYS A 244 -5.11 2.76 -7.95
C LYS A 244 -5.84 1.43 -7.71
N SER A 245 -5.57 0.46 -8.56
CA SER A 245 -6.08 -0.90 -8.45
C SER A 245 -4.95 -1.91 -8.58
N LYS A 246 -5.01 -2.95 -7.77
CA LYS A 246 -4.18 -4.14 -7.86
C LYS A 246 -5.12 -5.33 -7.99
N ILE A 247 -4.95 -6.09 -9.08
CA ILE A 247 -5.76 -7.27 -9.39
C ILE A 247 -4.81 -8.47 -9.51
N ASN A 248 -5.08 -9.51 -8.75
CA ASN A 248 -4.30 -10.74 -8.82
C ASN A 248 -4.63 -11.47 -10.14
N ALA A 249 -3.58 -11.75 -10.91
CA ALA A 249 -3.69 -12.40 -12.23
C ALA A 249 -3.38 -13.90 -12.14
N GLU A 250 -2.47 -14.28 -11.25
CA GLU A 250 -2.04 -15.65 -11.06
C GLU A 250 -1.67 -15.89 -9.60
N SER A 251 -2.06 -17.02 -9.05
CA SER A 251 -1.68 -17.46 -7.70
C SER A 251 -1.52 -18.98 -7.68
N ASP A 252 -0.69 -19.47 -6.75
CA ASP A 252 -0.51 -20.90 -6.54
C ASP A 252 -1.72 -21.49 -5.76
N GLU A 253 -1.64 -21.54 -4.42
CA GLU A 253 -2.69 -22.13 -3.57
C GLU A 253 -3.62 -21.05 -2.97
N TRP A 254 -3.08 -19.86 -2.72
CA TRP A 254 -3.78 -18.74 -2.10
C TRP A 254 -3.14 -17.41 -2.51
N ASN A 255 -3.89 -16.33 -2.38
CA ASN A 255 -3.36 -14.97 -2.58
C ASN A 255 -4.05 -13.98 -1.63
N PHE A 256 -3.32 -12.91 -1.30
CA PHE A 256 -3.93 -11.73 -0.71
C PHE A 256 -4.94 -11.15 -1.70
N GLY A 257 -6.11 -10.75 -1.20
CA GLY A 257 -7.21 -10.25 -2.03
C GLY A 257 -6.84 -9.05 -2.90
N ASP A 258 -7.63 -8.82 -3.92
CA ASP A 258 -7.55 -7.63 -4.78
C ASP A 258 -7.71 -6.36 -3.95
N SER A 259 -7.10 -5.27 -4.38
CA SER A 259 -7.18 -4.02 -3.64
C SER A 259 -7.42 -2.81 -4.55
N ASN A 260 -8.27 -1.90 -4.07
CA ASN A 260 -8.56 -0.62 -4.68
C ASN A 260 -8.25 0.51 -3.70
N GLU A 261 -7.67 1.58 -4.19
CA GLU A 261 -7.19 2.69 -3.39
C GLU A 261 -7.56 4.02 -4.06
N LEU A 262 -8.13 4.94 -3.29
CA LEU A 262 -8.34 6.33 -3.67
C LEU A 262 -7.53 7.21 -2.74
N ASN A 263 -6.63 8.01 -3.31
CA ASN A 263 -5.90 9.05 -2.60
C ASN A 263 -6.35 10.42 -3.07
N LEU A 264 -6.64 11.30 -2.13
CA LEU A 264 -6.83 12.73 -2.35
C LEU A 264 -5.84 13.48 -1.48
N TRP A 265 -5.19 14.51 -2.01
CA TRP A 265 -4.24 15.28 -1.23
C TRP A 265 -4.21 16.75 -1.60
N VAL A 266 -3.78 17.53 -0.64
CA VAL A 266 -3.44 18.94 -0.81
C VAL A 266 -2.04 19.17 -0.27
N GLN A 267 -1.27 20.00 -0.97
CA GLN A 267 0.05 20.46 -0.56
C GLN A 267 0.13 21.98 -0.65
N ARG A 268 0.93 22.58 0.22
CA ARG A 268 1.25 24.00 0.17
C ARG A 268 2.71 24.23 0.50
N ASP A 269 3.34 25.11 -0.27
CA ASP A 269 4.68 25.56 0.04
C ASP A 269 4.68 26.34 1.38
N LEU A 270 5.58 25.96 2.30
CA LEU A 270 5.89 26.70 3.52
C LEU A 270 6.96 27.76 3.24
N ASN A 271 7.89 27.41 2.38
CA ASN A 271 8.97 28.25 1.89
C ASN A 271 9.53 27.68 0.59
N LYS A 272 10.65 28.23 0.09
CA LYS A 272 11.25 27.81 -1.21
C LYS A 272 11.70 26.34 -1.26
N ILE A 273 11.96 25.71 -0.11
CA ILE A 273 12.53 24.36 -0.04
C ILE A 273 11.62 23.35 0.69
N SER A 274 10.53 23.79 1.31
CA SER A 274 9.65 22.89 2.05
C SER A 274 8.17 23.12 1.75
N ALA A 275 7.41 22.02 1.72
CA ALA A 275 5.96 22.01 1.56
C ALA A 275 5.34 21.02 2.54
N TRP A 276 4.24 21.39 3.16
CA TRP A 276 3.43 20.46 3.94
C TRP A 276 2.37 19.81 3.06
N SER A 277 1.85 18.68 3.50
CA SER A 277 0.77 17.95 2.82
C SER A 277 -0.25 17.40 3.79
N LEU A 278 -1.49 17.31 3.33
CA LEU A 278 -2.57 16.57 3.96
C LEU A 278 -3.09 15.56 2.94
N ARG A 279 -3.20 14.29 3.32
CA ARG A 279 -3.66 13.20 2.45
C ARG A 279 -4.79 12.41 3.10
N LEU A 280 -5.84 12.18 2.33
CA LEU A 280 -6.90 11.26 2.65
C LEU A 280 -6.77 10.04 1.74
N LYS A 281 -6.68 8.85 2.33
CA LYS A 281 -6.56 7.57 1.63
C LYS A 281 -7.71 6.67 2.02
N HIS A 282 -8.58 6.35 1.07
CA HIS A 282 -9.54 5.26 1.19
C HIS A 282 -8.96 4.01 0.53
N GLN A 283 -9.04 2.89 1.20
CA GLN A 283 -8.57 1.60 0.69
C GLN A 283 -9.61 0.52 0.96
N HIS A 284 -9.91 -0.28 -0.06
CA HIS A 284 -10.68 -1.50 0.02
C HIS A 284 -9.79 -2.67 -0.37
N ILE A 285 -9.75 -3.71 0.45
CA ILE A 285 -9.02 -4.95 0.20
C ILE A 285 -10.01 -6.11 0.32
N GLU A 286 -10.02 -7.01 -0.65
CA GLU A 286 -10.81 -8.24 -0.59
C GLU A 286 -10.19 -9.24 0.38
N SER A 287 -10.97 -10.24 0.80
CA SER A 287 -10.48 -11.36 1.61
C SER A 287 -9.41 -12.14 0.85
N ILE A 288 -8.59 -12.88 1.59
CA ILE A 288 -7.65 -13.84 1.00
C ILE A 288 -8.46 -14.88 0.22
N GLU A 289 -8.02 -15.15 -1.00
CA GLU A 289 -8.56 -16.19 -1.86
C GLU A 289 -7.71 -17.46 -1.76
N GLY A 290 -8.36 -18.62 -1.81
CA GLY A 290 -7.68 -19.90 -1.68
C GLY A 290 -7.36 -20.28 -0.24
N LEU A 291 -6.56 -21.32 -0.04
CA LEU A 291 -6.24 -21.87 1.26
C LEU A 291 -4.86 -22.52 1.28
N ASN A 292 -4.02 -22.11 2.21
CA ASN A 292 -2.80 -22.85 2.54
C ASN A 292 -3.12 -23.96 3.55
N LYS A 293 -3.08 -25.22 3.11
CA LYS A 293 -3.41 -26.40 3.93
C LYS A 293 -2.49 -26.61 5.14
N ASN A 294 -1.35 -25.94 5.19
CA ASN A 294 -0.39 -26.03 6.28
C ASN A 294 -0.63 -24.97 7.39
N ILE A 295 -1.46 -23.96 7.14
CA ILE A 295 -1.82 -22.94 8.13
C ILE A 295 -3.06 -23.45 8.87
N LYS A 296 -2.84 -24.01 10.07
CA LYS A 296 -3.89 -24.65 10.89
C LYS A 296 -3.86 -24.21 12.37
N ALA A 297 -3.18 -23.11 12.68
CA ALA A 297 -3.10 -22.61 14.04
C ALA A 297 -4.50 -22.17 14.55
N PRO A 298 -4.84 -22.41 15.82
CA PRO A 298 -6.12 -22.01 16.42
C PRO A 298 -6.14 -20.52 16.77
N VAL A 299 -5.88 -19.68 15.79
CA VAL A 299 -5.80 -18.21 15.84
C VAL A 299 -6.65 -17.61 14.72
N GLN A 300 -7.28 -16.49 14.97
CA GLN A 300 -8.18 -15.83 14.00
C GLN A 300 -7.47 -15.51 12.67
N THR A 301 -6.18 -15.18 12.72
CA THR A 301 -5.36 -14.84 11.55
C THR A 301 -4.98 -16.03 10.68
N ALA A 302 -5.35 -17.25 11.06
CA ALA A 302 -5.25 -18.45 10.23
C ALA A 302 -6.44 -18.57 9.25
N ASN A 303 -7.56 -17.91 9.51
CA ASN A 303 -8.73 -17.94 8.61
C ASN A 303 -8.56 -16.88 7.49
N PRO A 304 -8.50 -17.29 6.20
CA PRO A 304 -8.34 -16.38 5.07
C PRO A 304 -9.52 -15.39 4.93
N LEU A 305 -10.73 -15.78 5.32
CA LEU A 305 -11.92 -14.95 5.23
C LEU A 305 -11.94 -13.78 6.22
N ASN A 306 -11.11 -13.83 7.26
CA ASN A 306 -10.99 -12.74 8.21
C ASN A 306 -10.17 -11.55 7.69
N TYR A 307 -9.52 -11.69 6.54
CA TYR A 307 -8.70 -10.63 5.96
C TYR A 307 -9.49 -9.69 5.06
N GLY A 308 -8.93 -8.50 4.86
CA GLY A 308 -9.54 -7.47 4.04
C GLY A 308 -10.50 -6.58 4.80
N GLY A 309 -11.24 -5.76 4.06
CA GLY A 309 -12.14 -4.74 4.59
C GLY A 309 -11.84 -3.37 4.00
N GLN A 310 -12.37 -2.33 4.62
CA GLN A 310 -12.22 -0.94 4.17
C GLN A 310 -11.56 -0.10 5.25
N THR A 311 -10.67 0.80 4.83
CA THR A 311 -10.03 1.75 5.73
C THR A 311 -10.01 3.14 5.12
N LEU A 312 -10.21 4.16 5.96
CA LEU A 312 -10.03 5.56 5.62
C LEU A 312 -8.93 6.15 6.50
N ASN A 313 -7.83 6.54 5.91
CA ASN A 313 -6.66 7.06 6.62
C ASN A 313 -6.46 8.54 6.34
N LEU A 314 -6.10 9.29 7.37
CA LEU A 314 -5.67 10.68 7.27
C LEU A 314 -4.17 10.77 7.53
N GLY A 315 -3.42 11.37 6.61
CA GLY A 315 -1.98 11.56 6.69
C GLY A 315 -1.60 13.04 6.67
N ILE A 316 -0.60 13.40 7.46
CA ILE A 316 0.03 14.72 7.47
C ILE A 316 1.50 14.52 7.16
N GLY A 317 2.03 15.29 6.21
CA GLY A 317 3.40 15.14 5.75
C GLY A 317 4.11 16.45 5.49
N ILE A 318 5.42 16.33 5.29
CA ILE A 318 6.30 17.40 4.86
C ILE A 318 7.29 16.88 3.82
N ASN A 319 7.49 17.65 2.76
CA ASN A 319 8.52 17.43 1.77
C ASN A 319 9.58 18.54 1.89
N ILE A 320 10.85 18.16 1.82
CA ILE A 320 12.00 19.08 1.90
C ILE A 320 12.88 18.84 0.68
N MET A 321 13.08 19.89 -0.12
CA MET A 321 13.98 19.85 -1.27
C MET A 321 15.43 20.02 -0.83
N LEU A 322 16.28 19.19 -1.42
CA LEU A 322 17.73 19.24 -1.29
C LEU A 322 18.36 19.59 -2.65
N PRO A 323 19.64 19.96 -2.71
CA PRO A 323 20.30 20.33 -3.98
C PRO A 323 20.23 19.25 -5.07
N LYS A 324 20.17 17.97 -4.70
CA LYS A 324 20.11 16.83 -5.65
C LYS A 324 18.98 15.85 -5.36
N GLY A 325 17.92 16.25 -4.66
CA GLY A 325 16.84 15.34 -4.36
C GLY A 325 15.84 15.91 -3.37
N SER A 326 15.10 15.04 -2.69
CA SER A 326 14.10 15.44 -1.70
C SER A 326 13.96 14.41 -0.58
N ILE A 327 13.61 14.90 0.61
CA ILE A 327 13.19 14.08 1.75
C ILE A 327 11.69 14.28 1.93
N GLY A 328 10.96 13.20 2.11
CA GLY A 328 9.56 13.21 2.51
C GLY A 328 9.38 12.51 3.84
N LEU A 329 8.49 13.06 4.67
CA LEU A 329 8.02 12.45 5.92
C LEU A 329 6.50 12.54 5.95
N GLU A 330 5.82 11.47 6.38
CA GLU A 330 4.37 11.45 6.55
C GLU A 330 4.00 10.56 7.73
N ALA A 331 3.23 11.09 8.67
CA ALA A 331 2.54 10.31 9.69
C ALA A 331 1.07 10.17 9.31
N TYR A 332 0.48 9.00 9.50
CA TYR A 332 -0.91 8.75 9.14
C TYR A 332 -1.60 7.84 10.16
N LYS A 333 -2.91 8.01 10.26
CA LYS A 333 -3.75 7.26 11.18
C LYS A 333 -5.09 6.92 10.50
N PRO A 334 -5.66 5.74 10.74
CA PRO A 334 -7.02 5.45 10.32
C PRO A 334 -8.02 6.31 11.12
N ILE A 335 -8.95 6.92 10.39
CA ILE A 335 -10.11 7.63 10.96
C ILE A 335 -11.38 6.80 10.87
N SER A 336 -11.37 5.73 10.06
CA SER A 336 -12.40 4.71 9.99
C SER A 336 -11.78 3.41 9.51
N GLN A 337 -12.22 2.30 10.11
CA GLN A 337 -11.88 0.94 9.70
C GLN A 337 -13.13 0.08 9.80
N ASP A 338 -13.39 -0.73 8.77
CA ASP A 338 -14.45 -1.73 8.70
C ASP A 338 -13.83 -3.02 8.15
N LEU A 339 -13.54 -3.98 9.03
CA LEU A 339 -12.71 -5.16 8.77
C LEU A 339 -13.60 -6.40 8.60
N ASN A 340 -13.30 -7.24 7.61
CA ASN A 340 -14.15 -8.39 7.23
C ASN A 340 -14.36 -9.42 8.35
N GLY A 341 -13.39 -9.58 9.25
CA GLY A 341 -13.49 -10.53 10.36
C GLY A 341 -12.59 -10.12 11.51
N PRO A 342 -12.41 -10.95 12.53
CA PRO A 342 -11.53 -10.62 13.63
C PRO A 342 -10.10 -10.44 13.13
N GLN A 343 -9.68 -9.19 13.03
CA GLN A 343 -8.37 -8.75 12.61
C GLN A 343 -7.82 -7.72 13.59
N MET A 344 -6.50 -7.61 13.63
CA MET A 344 -5.84 -6.49 14.31
C MET A 344 -6.03 -5.23 13.49
N ALA A 345 -6.54 -4.19 14.13
CA ALA A 345 -6.76 -2.89 13.53
C ALA A 345 -5.45 -2.09 13.50
N MET A 346 -5.26 -1.34 12.44
CA MET A 346 -4.14 -0.40 12.36
C MET A 346 -4.33 0.73 13.37
N ASN A 347 -3.28 1.07 14.11
CA ASN A 347 -3.27 2.18 15.06
C ASN A 347 -2.71 3.46 14.42
N TRP A 348 -1.47 3.40 13.94
CA TRP A 348 -0.82 4.51 13.22
C TRP A 348 0.26 3.99 12.28
N GLY A 349 0.71 4.85 11.38
CA GLY A 349 1.86 4.58 10.52
C GLY A 349 2.71 5.81 10.29
N LEU A 350 3.97 5.57 9.97
CA LEU A 350 4.96 6.57 9.61
C LEU A 350 5.63 6.16 8.30
N GLN A 351 5.86 7.13 7.44
CA GLN A 351 6.67 6.94 6.23
C GLN A 351 7.75 8.01 6.16
N ALA A 352 8.94 7.59 5.77
CA ALA A 352 10.08 8.45 5.50
C ALA A 352 10.70 8.01 4.17
N GLY A 353 11.21 8.94 3.38
CA GLY A 353 11.88 8.58 2.14
C GLY A 353 12.82 9.66 1.65
N TYR A 354 13.79 9.21 0.88
CA TYR A 354 14.74 10.05 0.17
C TYR A 354 14.69 9.70 -1.32
N HIS A 355 14.59 10.74 -2.14
CA HIS A 355 14.65 10.66 -3.59
C HIS A 355 15.89 11.39 -4.08
N LEU A 356 16.66 10.77 -4.95
CA LEU A 356 17.83 11.35 -5.62
C LEU A 356 17.58 11.37 -7.11
N SER A 357 17.64 12.56 -7.72
CA SER A 357 17.40 12.76 -9.16
C SER A 357 18.70 13.07 -9.91
N PHE A 358 18.79 12.61 -11.16
CA PHE A 358 19.95 12.75 -12.07
C PHE A 358 19.53 13.31 -13.41
#